data_1309adb40d3335ed10f19cbbac656097
#
_entry.id   1309adb40d3335ed10f19cbbac656097
#
_cell.length_a   1.000
_cell.length_b   1.000
_cell.length_c   1.000
_cell.angle_alpha   90.00
_cell.angle_beta   90.00
_cell.angle_gamma   90.00
#
_symmetry.space_group_name_H-M   'P 1'
#
loop_
_entity.id
_entity.type
_entity.pdbx_description
1 polymer ?
#
loop_
_entity_poly.entity_id
_entity_poly.type
_entity_poly.pdbx_seq_one_letter_code
_entity_poly.pdbx_strand_id
1 'polypeptide(L)'
;MVGSAKQDGRRIIFALSGLNTLEDRAQEAETIVNWAFRQFMMEKFATGGSEIGKAKVWNGKSRNVGLVLENDLNVMLPVLSSGGPSFSVEYIGPIKAPIKKGDKIAELVIKSSDLPETRHSLLAGNSISAGGFFVQVRTAGQYLLNMLFTNTEGSL
;
A
#
# COMPACT_ATOMS: atom_id res chain seq x y z
N MET A 1 -19.15 -28.19 4.03
CA MET A 1 -20.17 -27.14 3.82
C MET A 1 -19.48 -25.83 3.45
N VAL A 2 -20.02 -25.09 2.48
CA VAL A 2 -19.59 -23.71 2.18
C VAL A 2 -20.77 -22.81 2.44
N GLY A 3 -20.50 -21.65 3.07
CA GLY A 3 -21.53 -20.69 3.39
C GLY A 3 -21.06 -19.26 3.21
N SER A 4 -21.99 -18.30 3.22
CA SER A 4 -21.68 -16.90 3.28
C SER A 4 -22.66 -16.15 4.18
N ALA A 5 -22.16 -15.16 4.91
CA ALA A 5 -22.95 -14.25 5.72
C ALA A 5 -22.64 -12.80 5.35
N LYS A 6 -23.62 -11.91 5.51
CA LYS A 6 -23.45 -10.48 5.26
C LYS A 6 -24.01 -9.68 6.43
N GLN A 7 -23.19 -8.75 6.95
CA GLN A 7 -23.57 -7.82 8.00
C GLN A 7 -22.92 -6.46 7.73
N ASP A 8 -23.64 -5.36 7.86
CA ASP A 8 -23.15 -3.98 7.71
C ASP A 8 -22.33 -3.74 6.42
N GLY A 9 -22.82 -4.30 5.32
CA GLY A 9 -22.14 -4.19 4.01
C GLY A 9 -20.97 -5.15 3.79
N ARG A 10 -20.43 -5.78 4.85
CA ARG A 10 -19.35 -6.75 4.78
C ARG A 10 -19.88 -8.16 4.51
N ARG A 11 -19.25 -8.88 3.59
CA ARG A 11 -19.55 -10.29 3.30
C ARG A 11 -18.39 -11.17 3.78
N ILE A 12 -18.75 -12.25 4.45
CA ILE A 12 -17.82 -13.33 4.82
C ILE A 12 -18.20 -14.58 4.00
N ILE A 13 -17.20 -15.27 3.52
CA ILE A 13 -17.33 -16.59 2.89
C ILE A 13 -16.50 -17.55 3.74
N PHE A 14 -17.07 -18.70 4.09
CA PHE A 14 -16.41 -19.69 4.91
C PHE A 14 -16.62 -21.10 4.36
N ALA A 15 -15.69 -22.01 4.65
CA ALA A 15 -15.77 -23.41 4.34
C ALA A 15 -15.52 -24.22 5.61
N LEU A 16 -16.41 -25.17 5.89
CA LEU A 16 -16.31 -26.10 7.03
C LEU A 16 -16.19 -27.54 6.53
N SER A 17 -15.31 -28.30 7.13
CA SER A 17 -15.04 -29.69 6.80
C SER A 17 -14.87 -30.51 8.08
N GLY A 18 -15.06 -31.84 8.02
CA GLY A 18 -14.85 -32.75 9.14
C GLY A 18 -15.99 -32.80 10.18
N LEU A 19 -17.17 -32.21 9.91
CA LEU A 19 -18.32 -32.24 10.81
C LEU A 19 -19.31 -33.32 10.41
N ASN A 20 -19.64 -34.18 11.37
CA ASN A 20 -20.38 -35.43 11.11
C ASN A 20 -21.91 -35.19 11.01
N THR A 21 -22.46 -34.26 11.77
CA THR A 21 -23.91 -33.98 11.81
C THR A 21 -24.31 -32.67 11.18
N LEU A 22 -25.59 -32.52 10.84
CA LEU A 22 -26.15 -31.26 10.38
C LEU A 22 -26.16 -30.21 11.49
N GLU A 23 -26.37 -30.65 12.73
CA GLU A 23 -26.42 -29.78 13.90
C GLU A 23 -25.04 -29.20 14.20
N ASP A 24 -23.97 -30.01 14.19
CA ASP A 24 -22.59 -29.53 14.33
C ASP A 24 -22.24 -28.50 13.25
N ARG A 25 -22.66 -28.74 12.00
CA ARG A 25 -22.41 -27.81 10.88
C ARG A 25 -23.11 -26.46 11.08
N ALA A 26 -24.33 -26.47 11.61
CA ALA A 26 -25.07 -25.25 11.88
C ALA A 26 -24.42 -24.45 13.02
N GLN A 27 -24.07 -25.11 14.10
CA GLN A 27 -23.44 -24.51 15.28
C GLN A 27 -22.06 -23.93 14.96
N GLU A 28 -21.22 -24.69 14.25
CA GLU A 28 -19.91 -24.21 13.84
C GLU A 28 -19.99 -23.06 12.82
N ALA A 29 -20.97 -23.11 11.92
CA ALA A 29 -21.21 -21.99 11.00
C ALA A 29 -21.58 -20.72 11.72
N GLU A 30 -22.46 -20.78 12.73
CA GLU A 30 -22.82 -19.63 13.55
C GLU A 30 -21.61 -19.12 14.35
N THR A 31 -20.85 -20.02 14.95
CA THR A 31 -19.66 -19.70 15.73
C THR A 31 -18.62 -18.94 14.90
N ILE A 32 -18.27 -19.46 13.71
CA ILE A 32 -17.25 -18.84 12.85
C ILE A 32 -17.71 -17.49 12.28
N VAL A 33 -18.99 -17.37 11.93
CA VAL A 33 -19.56 -16.12 11.43
C VAL A 33 -19.54 -15.04 12.53
N ASN A 34 -20.01 -15.38 13.73
CA ASN A 34 -20.00 -14.46 14.87
C ASN A 34 -18.58 -14.07 15.27
N TRP A 35 -17.63 -15.02 15.25
CA TRP A 35 -16.23 -14.75 15.49
C TRP A 35 -15.67 -13.77 14.47
N ALA A 36 -15.86 -14.02 13.17
CA ALA A 36 -15.29 -13.21 12.11
C ALA A 36 -15.85 -11.77 12.09
N PHE A 37 -17.15 -11.57 12.41
CA PHE A 37 -17.72 -10.24 12.52
C PHE A 37 -17.25 -9.47 13.75
N ARG A 38 -16.94 -10.16 14.85
CA ARG A 38 -16.45 -9.54 16.09
C ARG A 38 -14.95 -9.28 16.08
N GLN A 39 -14.16 -10.16 15.47
CA GLN A 39 -12.69 -10.08 15.54
C GLN A 39 -12.07 -9.16 14.49
N PHE A 40 -12.79 -8.86 13.42
CA PHE A 40 -12.28 -8.02 12.35
C PHE A 40 -13.25 -6.88 12.04
N MET A 41 -12.68 -5.71 11.77
CA MET A 41 -13.42 -4.55 11.29
C MET A 41 -12.85 -4.08 9.96
N MET A 42 -13.70 -3.43 9.15
CA MET A 42 -13.25 -2.75 7.93
C MET A 42 -13.15 -1.26 8.22
N GLU A 43 -11.98 -0.70 7.99
CA GLU A 43 -11.75 0.73 8.13
C GLU A 43 -11.37 1.35 6.79
N LYS A 44 -11.96 2.50 6.46
CA LYS A 44 -11.60 3.25 5.27
C LYS A 44 -10.29 3.97 5.52
N PHE A 45 -9.22 3.48 4.93
CA PHE A 45 -7.87 4.05 5.05
C PHE A 45 -7.74 5.35 4.22
N ALA A 46 -8.18 5.32 2.95
CA ALA A 46 -8.06 6.46 2.07
C ALA A 46 -9.10 6.43 0.94
N THR A 47 -9.39 7.59 0.40
CA THR A 47 -10.26 7.75 -0.77
C THR A 47 -9.42 7.71 -2.04
N GLY A 48 -9.96 7.13 -3.11
CA GLY A 48 -9.35 7.14 -4.43
C GLY A 48 -9.03 8.56 -4.90
N GLY A 49 -7.88 8.75 -5.52
CA GLY A 49 -7.37 10.06 -5.94
C GLY A 49 -6.74 10.89 -4.83
N SER A 50 -6.84 10.52 -3.54
CA SER A 50 -6.15 11.23 -2.46
C SER A 50 -4.64 11.01 -2.51
N GLU A 51 -3.87 12.05 -2.21
CA GLU A 51 -2.41 11.96 -2.12
C GLU A 51 -2.00 11.23 -0.84
N ILE A 52 -1.33 10.09 -0.98
CA ILE A 52 -0.83 9.25 0.12
C ILE A 52 0.59 9.66 0.51
N GLY A 53 1.36 10.18 -0.44
CA GLY A 53 2.73 10.56 -0.22
C GLY A 53 3.36 11.15 -1.47
N LYS A 54 4.69 11.32 -1.43
CA LYS A 54 5.46 11.86 -2.56
C LYS A 54 6.69 11.01 -2.84
N ALA A 55 6.98 10.77 -4.11
CA ALA A 55 8.22 10.12 -4.55
C ALA A 55 9.17 11.14 -5.19
N LYS A 56 10.48 10.90 -5.03
CA LYS A 56 11.54 11.74 -5.63
C LYS A 56 11.63 11.45 -7.14
N VAL A 57 11.75 12.53 -7.91
CA VAL A 57 11.88 12.47 -9.36
C VAL A 57 13.27 12.91 -9.81
N TRP A 58 13.85 12.17 -10.72
CA TRP A 58 15.11 12.46 -11.36
C TRP A 58 14.93 13.02 -12.77
N ASN A 59 15.68 14.04 -13.14
CA ASN A 59 15.64 14.72 -14.44
C ASN A 59 14.24 15.26 -14.83
N GLY A 60 13.39 15.58 -13.86
CA GLY A 60 12.07 16.14 -14.10
C GLY A 60 12.03 17.66 -13.86
N LYS A 61 11.03 18.33 -14.47
CA LYS A 61 10.72 19.75 -14.14
C LYS A 61 10.31 19.93 -12.68
N SER A 62 9.76 18.91 -12.04
CA SER A 62 9.49 18.86 -10.60
C SER A 62 10.39 17.83 -9.92
N ARG A 63 10.77 18.09 -8.67
CA ARG A 63 11.59 17.19 -7.86
C ARG A 63 10.81 16.06 -7.24
N ASN A 64 9.50 16.20 -7.10
CA ASN A 64 8.62 15.22 -6.49
C ASN A 64 7.36 15.02 -7.35
N VAL A 65 6.80 13.82 -7.29
CA VAL A 65 5.50 13.45 -7.84
C VAL A 65 4.60 13.00 -6.70
N GLY A 66 3.34 13.44 -6.68
CA GLY A 66 2.33 12.96 -5.75
C GLY A 66 1.97 11.50 -6.06
N LEU A 67 1.81 10.71 -5.04
CA LEU A 67 1.40 9.32 -5.10
C LEU A 67 -0.06 9.21 -4.69
N VAL A 68 -0.92 8.68 -5.56
CA VAL A 68 -2.35 8.58 -5.32
C VAL A 68 -2.82 7.12 -5.45
N LEU A 69 -3.87 6.77 -4.72
CA LEU A 69 -4.60 5.52 -4.92
C LEU A 69 -5.56 5.67 -6.12
N GLU A 70 -5.73 4.60 -6.89
CA GLU A 70 -6.71 4.57 -7.99
C GLU A 70 -8.15 4.57 -7.45
N ASN A 71 -8.41 3.76 -6.44
CA ASN A 71 -9.72 3.56 -5.83
C ASN A 71 -9.69 3.75 -4.31
N ASP A 72 -10.87 3.83 -3.71
CA ASP A 72 -11.00 3.81 -2.25
C ASP A 72 -10.33 2.56 -1.67
N LEU A 73 -9.53 2.73 -0.64
CA LEU A 73 -8.87 1.65 0.06
C LEU A 73 -9.53 1.43 1.43
N ASN A 74 -10.14 0.26 1.56
CA ASN A 74 -10.62 -0.25 2.85
C ASN A 74 -9.66 -1.34 3.32
N VAL A 75 -9.26 -1.26 4.58
CA VAL A 75 -8.33 -2.20 5.21
C VAL A 75 -9.09 -3.01 6.26
N MET A 76 -8.90 -4.33 6.21
CA MET A 76 -9.41 -5.20 7.27
C MET A 76 -8.42 -5.20 8.43
N LEU A 77 -8.90 -4.89 9.62
CA LEU A 77 -8.10 -4.80 10.82
C LEU A 77 -8.65 -5.72 11.90
N PRO A 78 -7.79 -6.42 12.68
CA PRO A 78 -8.21 -7.09 13.89
C PRO A 78 -8.64 -6.05 14.94
N VAL A 79 -9.75 -6.31 15.63
CA VAL A 79 -10.28 -5.42 16.68
C VAL A 79 -9.34 -5.38 17.90
N LEU A 80 -8.67 -6.50 18.20
CA LEU A 80 -7.79 -6.68 19.36
C LEU A 80 -6.32 -6.93 18.95
N SER A 81 -5.77 -6.10 18.05
CA SER A 81 -4.34 -6.21 17.75
C SER A 81 -3.50 -5.42 18.76
N SER A 82 -2.42 -6.02 19.25
CA SER A 82 -1.47 -5.38 20.21
C SER A 82 -0.62 -4.27 19.60
N GLY A 83 -0.67 -4.10 18.27
CA GLY A 83 -0.01 -3.05 17.50
C GLY A 83 -0.84 -2.75 16.27
N GLY A 84 -1.14 -1.49 16.03
CA GLY A 84 -1.86 -1.08 14.82
C GLY A 84 -1.10 -1.48 13.54
N PRO A 85 -1.78 -1.45 12.37
CA PRO A 85 -1.11 -1.70 11.11
C PRO A 85 -0.04 -0.65 10.83
N SER A 86 1.09 -1.08 10.26
CA SER A 86 2.11 -0.18 9.76
C SER A 86 1.93 0.03 8.26
N PHE A 87 2.13 1.27 7.83
CA PHE A 87 1.99 1.68 6.43
C PHE A 87 3.34 2.19 5.94
N SER A 88 3.79 1.68 4.81
CA SER A 88 5.02 2.15 4.16
C SER A 88 4.81 2.31 2.66
N VAL A 89 5.50 3.29 2.08
CA VAL A 89 5.50 3.50 0.63
C VAL A 89 6.82 2.98 0.09
N GLU A 90 6.74 2.02 -0.80
CA GLU A 90 7.90 1.42 -1.47
C GLU A 90 7.93 1.82 -2.94
N TYR A 91 9.07 2.27 -3.43
CA TYR A 91 9.32 2.55 -4.85
C TYR A 91 10.79 2.44 -5.19
N ILE A 92 11.08 2.13 -6.45
CA ILE A 92 12.45 2.14 -6.97
C ILE A 92 12.77 3.59 -7.34
N GLY A 93 13.54 4.25 -6.51
CA GLY A 93 13.80 5.66 -6.67
C GLY A 93 15.26 6.03 -6.84
N PRO A 94 15.51 7.23 -7.37
CA PRO A 94 14.54 8.24 -7.81
C PRO A 94 13.88 7.89 -9.14
N ILE A 95 12.58 8.24 -9.30
CA ILE A 95 11.79 7.91 -10.49
C ILE A 95 12.21 8.82 -11.64
N LYS A 96 12.60 8.25 -12.77
CA LYS A 96 13.08 9.02 -13.94
C LYS A 96 11.93 9.66 -14.70
N ALA A 97 12.00 10.97 -14.93
CA ALA A 97 11.09 11.67 -15.84
C ALA A 97 11.38 11.33 -17.32
N PRO A 98 10.39 11.42 -18.24
CA PRO A 98 9.03 11.92 -18.01
C PRO A 98 8.13 10.90 -17.30
N ILE A 99 7.17 11.38 -16.51
CA ILE A 99 6.15 10.60 -15.81
C ILE A 99 4.79 11.07 -16.29
N LYS A 100 3.88 10.16 -16.60
CA LYS A 100 2.51 10.47 -16.96
C LYS A 100 1.60 10.29 -15.75
N LYS A 101 0.60 11.14 -15.62
CA LYS A 101 -0.46 10.94 -14.61
C LYS A 101 -1.11 9.55 -14.83
N GLY A 102 -1.24 8.78 -13.76
CA GLY A 102 -1.78 7.42 -13.80
C GLY A 102 -0.74 6.32 -13.99
N ASP A 103 0.54 6.64 -14.24
CA ASP A 103 1.60 5.61 -14.26
C ASP A 103 1.72 4.97 -12.86
N LYS A 104 1.79 3.63 -12.80
CA LYS A 104 2.13 2.91 -11.57
C LYS A 104 3.61 3.13 -11.25
N ILE A 105 3.90 3.83 -10.15
CA ILE A 105 5.26 4.26 -9.80
C ILE A 105 5.70 3.89 -8.38
N ALA A 106 4.78 3.41 -7.55
CA ALA A 106 5.06 3.01 -6.18
C ALA A 106 4.04 1.97 -5.70
N GLU A 107 4.28 1.43 -4.52
CA GLU A 107 3.34 0.56 -3.81
C GLU A 107 3.17 1.04 -2.36
N LEU A 108 1.93 1.02 -1.90
CA LEU A 108 1.59 1.12 -0.49
C LEU A 108 1.61 -0.29 0.09
N VAL A 109 2.47 -0.51 1.06
CA VAL A 109 2.61 -1.78 1.77
C VAL A 109 1.99 -1.64 3.15
N ILE A 110 1.05 -2.52 3.45
CA ILE A 110 0.35 -2.58 4.73
C ILE A 110 0.74 -3.87 5.43
N LYS A 111 1.32 -3.75 6.61
CA LYS A 111 1.72 -4.88 7.46
C LYS A 111 0.96 -4.84 8.77
N SER A 112 0.47 -5.98 9.19
CA SER A 112 -0.12 -6.21 10.50
C SER A 112 0.51 -7.47 11.10
N SER A 113 0.60 -7.54 12.43
CA SER A 113 1.14 -8.73 13.12
C SER A 113 0.34 -10.01 12.82
N ASP A 114 -0.96 -9.85 12.61
CA ASP A 114 -1.90 -10.98 12.58
C ASP A 114 -2.47 -11.26 11.18
N LEU A 115 -2.11 -10.46 10.18
CA LEU A 115 -2.61 -10.59 8.82
C LEU A 115 -1.47 -10.60 7.81
N PRO A 116 -1.63 -11.29 6.67
CA PRO A 116 -0.65 -11.21 5.59
C PRO A 116 -0.42 -9.79 5.11
N GLU A 117 0.82 -9.50 4.72
CA GLU A 117 1.17 -8.23 4.07
C GLU A 117 0.31 -8.02 2.81
N THR A 118 -0.23 -6.82 2.66
CA THR A 118 -0.96 -6.43 1.44
C THR A 118 -0.26 -5.28 0.74
N ARG A 119 -0.30 -5.30 -0.60
CA ARG A 119 0.34 -4.31 -1.47
C ARG A 119 -0.68 -3.69 -2.41
N HIS A 120 -0.72 -2.37 -2.44
CA HIS A 120 -1.63 -1.60 -3.27
C HIS A 120 -0.85 -0.66 -4.17
N SER A 121 -1.16 -0.68 -5.47
CA SER A 121 -0.48 0.19 -6.45
C SER A 121 -0.75 1.66 -6.16
N LEU A 122 0.31 2.46 -6.17
CA LEU A 122 0.25 3.91 -6.12
C LEU A 122 0.60 4.48 -7.50
N LEU A 123 -0.26 5.36 -7.97
CA LEU A 123 -0.16 5.99 -9.27
C LEU A 123 0.39 7.40 -9.17
N ALA A 124 0.97 7.89 -10.26
CA ALA A 124 1.36 9.30 -10.38
C ALA A 124 0.12 10.19 -10.39
N GLY A 125 -0.01 11.07 -9.42
CA GLY A 125 -1.13 12.01 -9.30
C GLY A 125 -1.13 13.12 -10.36
N ASN A 126 0.03 13.41 -10.94
CA ASN A 126 0.23 14.41 -11.99
C ASN A 126 1.34 14.00 -12.95
N SER A 127 1.30 14.57 -14.16
CA SER A 127 2.37 14.37 -15.15
C SER A 127 3.56 15.27 -14.84
N ILE A 128 4.78 14.73 -15.04
CA ILE A 128 6.04 15.49 -14.91
C ILE A 128 6.82 15.32 -16.21
N SER A 129 7.03 16.43 -16.91
CA SER A 129 7.86 16.46 -18.11
C SER A 129 9.34 16.33 -17.74
N ALA A 130 10.14 15.81 -18.66
CA ALA A 130 11.59 15.83 -18.52
C ALA A 130 12.08 17.28 -18.37
N GLY A 131 13.08 17.48 -17.50
CA GLY A 131 13.76 18.73 -17.31
C GLY A 131 14.59 19.09 -18.55
N GLY A 132 14.71 20.40 -18.84
CA GLY A 132 15.60 20.90 -19.88
C GLY A 132 17.07 20.69 -19.53
N PHE A 133 17.96 21.01 -20.47
CA PHE A 133 19.41 20.82 -20.37
C PHE A 133 20.02 21.27 -19.04
N PHE A 134 19.61 22.43 -18.54
CA PHE A 134 20.10 22.95 -17.24
C PHE A 134 19.72 22.09 -16.03
N VAL A 135 18.55 21.44 -16.07
CA VAL A 135 18.11 20.50 -15.00
C VAL A 135 18.96 19.25 -15.05
N GLN A 136 19.27 18.75 -16.23
CA GLN A 136 20.10 17.55 -16.42
C GLN A 136 21.53 17.79 -15.93
N VAL A 137 22.15 18.91 -16.29
CA VAL A 137 23.50 19.31 -15.85
C VAL A 137 23.56 19.46 -14.32
N ARG A 138 22.58 20.13 -13.72
CA ARG A 138 22.50 20.30 -12.27
C ARG A 138 22.35 18.98 -11.54
N THR A 139 21.53 18.06 -12.05
CA THR A 139 21.30 16.75 -11.44
C THR A 139 22.55 15.87 -11.53
N ALA A 140 23.25 15.91 -12.66
CA ALA A 140 24.53 15.24 -12.84
C ALA A 140 25.61 15.77 -11.90
N GLY A 141 25.68 17.11 -11.74
CA GLY A 141 26.61 17.74 -10.81
C GLY A 141 26.35 17.36 -9.33
N GLN A 142 25.10 17.31 -8.90
CA GLN A 142 24.75 16.86 -7.55
C GLN A 142 25.08 15.39 -7.31
N TYR A 143 24.91 14.54 -8.33
CA TYR A 143 25.28 13.13 -8.23
C TYR A 143 26.79 12.94 -8.08
N LEU A 144 27.59 13.66 -8.85
CA LEU A 144 29.06 13.64 -8.76
C LEU A 144 29.53 14.15 -7.41
N LEU A 145 28.96 15.25 -6.90
CA LEU A 145 29.29 15.78 -5.57
C LEU A 145 28.98 14.76 -4.47
N ASN A 146 27.80 14.14 -4.49
CA ASN A 146 27.46 13.12 -3.50
C ASN A 146 28.39 11.91 -3.57
N MET A 147 28.82 11.49 -4.77
CA MET A 147 29.74 10.38 -4.95
C MET A 147 31.14 10.69 -4.40
N LEU A 148 31.58 11.95 -4.52
CA LEU A 148 32.88 12.40 -3.97
C LEU A 148 32.83 12.49 -2.44
N PHE A 149 31.72 12.94 -1.85
CA PHE A 149 31.60 13.08 -0.39
C PHE A 149 31.35 11.74 0.33
N THR A 150 30.66 10.78 -0.29
CA THR A 150 30.48 9.44 0.29
C THR A 150 31.74 8.58 0.26
N ASN A 151 32.69 8.85 -0.64
CA ASN A 151 33.99 8.14 -0.67
C ASN A 151 35.00 8.69 0.36
N THR A 152 34.71 9.80 1.04
CA THR A 152 35.68 10.40 2.00
C THR A 152 35.46 9.89 3.44
N GLU A 153 34.35 9.21 3.76
CA GLU A 153 34.10 8.66 5.09
C GLU A 153 34.56 7.19 5.27
N GLY A 154 35.15 6.59 4.25
CA GLY A 154 35.61 5.19 4.28
C GLY A 154 37.13 5.01 4.53
N SER A 155 37.85 6.07 4.95
CA SER A 155 39.32 5.98 5.19
C SER A 155 39.70 6.75 6.46
N LEU A 156 39.38 6.16 7.61
CA LEU A 156 40.07 6.36 8.90
C LEU A 156 39.95 5.07 9.72
#